data_c07e9cc23457a3e58e92882558c3243c
#
_entry.id   c07e9cc23457a3e58e92882558c3243c
#
_cell.length_a   1.000
_cell.length_b   1.000
_cell.length_c   1.000
_cell.angle_alpha   90.00
_cell.angle_beta   90.00
_cell.angle_gamma   90.00
#
_symmetry.space_group_name_H-M   'P 1'
#
loop_
_entity.id
_entity.type
_entity.pdbx_description
1 polymer ?
#
loop_
_entity_poly.entity_id
_entity_poly.type
_entity_poly.pdbx_seq_one_letter_code
_entity_poly.pdbx_strand_id
1 'polypeptide(L)'
;MEYWVEIKGNSLPVTVSFKEMKTVRLKVFPTRIIKLSVPLDTPETWISEYLTNKTPWIEKKMELFAQTRAIEKEEHFISGSTTRILGQQLMIRVRESPKKFIIQEDSVLFVFTPETDQQKIDAQINNWWQHTAKQHFQEVVDRLYHIIGKYGIKLPSVCVKKMTTLWGSCSRKSNKINLNFYLYKASVPCVEYVILHELAHFLYSYHNKDFYDFLTIHMPDWQDRKKQLDYEFVLGI
;
A
#
# COMPACT_ATOMS: atom_id res chain seq x y z
N MET A 1 29.93 7.81 -4.87
CA MET A 1 29.85 7.87 -6.34
C MET A 1 28.41 8.14 -6.75
N GLU A 2 28.22 8.95 -7.80
CA GLU A 2 26.90 9.22 -8.34
C GLU A 2 26.65 8.27 -9.50
N TYR A 3 25.56 7.49 -9.40
CA TYR A 3 25.06 6.64 -10.48
C TYR A 3 23.84 7.29 -11.11
N TRP A 4 23.69 7.08 -12.41
CA TRP A 4 22.63 7.70 -13.19
C TRP A 4 21.92 6.65 -14.05
N VAL A 5 20.63 6.84 -14.28
CA VAL A 5 19.82 6.03 -15.20
C VAL A 5 19.17 6.96 -16.21
N GLU A 6 19.30 6.65 -17.48
CA GLU A 6 18.63 7.40 -18.55
C GLU A 6 17.23 6.86 -18.79
N ILE A 7 16.22 7.73 -18.62
CA ILE A 7 14.82 7.42 -18.82
C ILE A 7 14.20 8.47 -19.74
N LYS A 8 13.78 8.06 -20.93
CA LYS A 8 13.16 8.95 -21.94
C LYS A 8 13.97 10.22 -22.18
N GLY A 9 15.29 10.10 -22.30
CA GLY A 9 16.20 11.23 -22.53
C GLY A 9 16.47 12.12 -21.29
N ASN A 10 16.02 11.73 -20.12
CA ASN A 10 16.33 12.40 -18.85
C ASN A 10 17.26 11.52 -18.01
N SER A 11 18.37 12.09 -17.56
CA SER A 11 19.30 11.43 -16.65
C SER A 11 18.84 11.63 -15.20
N LEU A 12 18.58 10.53 -14.48
CA LEU A 12 18.07 10.55 -13.11
C LEU A 12 19.10 9.96 -12.14
N PRO A 13 19.36 10.65 -11.00
CA PRO A 13 20.33 10.19 -10.04
C PRO A 13 19.81 8.97 -9.26
N VAL A 14 20.71 8.03 -9.00
CA VAL A 14 20.46 6.83 -8.20
C VAL A 14 21.30 6.90 -6.93
N THR A 15 20.65 6.92 -5.78
CA THR A 15 21.32 6.82 -4.48
C THR A 15 21.71 5.38 -4.22
N VAL A 16 23.00 5.06 -4.27
CA VAL A 16 23.52 3.72 -3.95
C VAL A 16 23.99 3.68 -2.51
N SER A 17 23.59 2.63 -1.78
CA SER A 17 23.97 2.39 -0.38
C SER A 17 24.54 0.99 -0.25
N PHE A 18 25.78 0.86 0.18
CA PHE A 18 26.44 -0.40 0.52
C PHE A 18 26.05 -0.80 1.94
N LYS A 19 25.62 -2.04 2.13
CA LYS A 19 25.12 -2.54 3.43
C LYS A 19 25.52 -4.00 3.66
N GLU A 20 25.56 -4.42 4.91
CA GLU A 20 25.65 -5.82 5.28
C GLU A 20 24.34 -6.55 4.92
N MET A 21 24.25 -7.02 3.70
CA MET A 21 23.07 -7.72 3.16
C MET A 21 23.49 -8.74 2.11
N LYS A 22 22.67 -9.78 1.91
CA LYS A 22 22.95 -10.85 0.94
C LYS A 22 22.23 -10.65 -0.41
N THR A 23 21.33 -9.68 -0.52
CA THR A 23 20.49 -9.48 -1.71
C THR A 23 20.46 -8.02 -2.08
N VAL A 24 20.43 -7.75 -3.39
CA VAL A 24 20.29 -6.40 -3.92
C VAL A 24 18.84 -5.94 -3.82
N ARG A 25 18.64 -4.68 -3.46
CA ARG A 25 17.30 -4.08 -3.34
C ARG A 25 17.24 -2.76 -4.09
N LEU A 26 16.49 -2.73 -5.21
CA LEU A 26 16.19 -1.54 -5.97
C LEU A 26 14.81 -1.02 -5.58
N LYS A 27 14.71 0.27 -5.25
CA LYS A 27 13.46 0.96 -4.95
C LYS A 27 13.33 2.21 -5.82
N VAL A 28 12.15 2.38 -6.41
CA VAL A 28 11.73 3.60 -7.09
C VAL A 28 10.59 4.20 -6.29
N PHE A 29 10.63 5.49 -6.04
CA PHE A 29 9.64 6.22 -5.25
C PHE A 29 8.77 7.10 -6.17
N PRO A 30 7.53 7.43 -5.76
CA PRO A 30 6.65 8.36 -6.50
C PRO A 30 7.31 9.73 -6.74
N THR A 31 8.18 10.17 -5.83
CA THR A 31 9.01 11.39 -5.92
C THR A 31 10.12 11.32 -6.97
N ARG A 32 10.15 10.27 -7.82
CA ARG A 32 11.21 9.97 -8.77
C ARG A 32 12.59 9.71 -8.15
N ILE A 33 12.65 9.49 -6.85
CA ILE A 33 13.88 9.08 -6.18
C ILE A 33 14.12 7.59 -6.43
N ILE A 34 15.33 7.25 -6.88
CA ILE A 34 15.76 5.87 -7.07
C ILE A 34 16.80 5.54 -6.00
N LYS A 35 16.59 4.46 -5.25
CA LYS A 35 17.55 3.98 -4.24
C LYS A 35 17.92 2.54 -4.52
N LEU A 36 19.22 2.26 -4.59
CA LEU A 36 19.77 0.92 -4.73
C LEU A 36 20.57 0.59 -3.46
N SER A 37 20.22 -0.52 -2.81
CA SER A 37 21.01 -1.07 -1.71
C SER A 37 21.67 -2.35 -2.18
N VAL A 38 22.98 -2.46 -1.99
CA VAL A 38 23.83 -3.57 -2.44
C VAL A 38 24.70 -4.10 -1.30
N PRO A 39 25.15 -5.37 -1.33
CA PRO A 39 26.19 -5.89 -0.46
C PRO A 39 27.48 -5.05 -0.49
N LEU A 40 28.26 -5.09 0.60
CA LEU A 40 29.48 -4.28 0.72
C LEU A 40 30.50 -4.57 -0.39
N ASP A 41 30.60 -5.81 -0.84
CA ASP A 41 31.59 -6.25 -1.82
C ASP A 41 31.10 -6.17 -3.29
N THR A 42 30.03 -5.44 -3.56
CA THR A 42 29.47 -5.36 -4.91
C THR A 42 30.33 -4.48 -5.82
N PRO A 43 30.87 -5.03 -6.97
CA PRO A 43 31.66 -4.24 -7.89
C PRO A 43 30.87 -3.11 -8.55
N GLU A 44 31.53 -1.98 -8.83
CA GLU A 44 30.91 -0.81 -9.47
C GLU A 44 30.45 -1.11 -10.90
N THR A 45 31.21 -1.89 -11.64
CA THR A 45 30.85 -2.34 -12.99
C THR A 45 29.54 -3.11 -12.97
N TRP A 46 29.35 -3.98 -11.99
CA TRP A 46 28.12 -4.74 -11.81
C TRP A 46 26.91 -3.81 -11.50
N ILE A 47 27.11 -2.76 -10.68
CA ILE A 47 26.04 -1.79 -10.36
C ILE A 47 25.56 -1.09 -11.63
N SER A 48 26.49 -0.65 -12.48
CA SER A 48 26.18 0.03 -13.75
C SER A 48 25.41 -0.88 -14.71
N GLU A 49 25.86 -2.13 -14.89
CA GLU A 49 25.17 -3.12 -15.71
C GLU A 49 23.80 -3.48 -15.16
N TYR A 50 23.69 -3.64 -13.84
CA TYR A 50 22.42 -3.94 -13.18
C TYR A 50 21.40 -2.81 -13.39
N LEU A 51 21.80 -1.55 -13.23
CA LEU A 51 20.94 -0.40 -13.46
C LEU A 51 20.49 -0.30 -14.92
N THR A 52 21.40 -0.50 -15.86
CA THR A 52 21.09 -0.54 -17.31
C THR A 52 20.04 -1.61 -17.61
N ASN A 53 20.23 -2.83 -17.10
CA ASN A 53 19.28 -3.93 -17.28
C ASN A 53 17.92 -3.69 -16.60
N LYS A 54 17.88 -2.85 -15.56
CA LYS A 54 16.65 -2.50 -14.82
C LYS A 54 15.98 -1.23 -15.34
N THR A 55 16.58 -0.50 -16.27
CA THR A 55 15.99 0.73 -16.83
C THR A 55 14.55 0.55 -17.32
N PRO A 56 14.17 -0.47 -18.11
CA PRO A 56 12.79 -0.64 -18.54
C PRO A 56 11.81 -0.86 -17.37
N TRP A 57 12.26 -1.54 -16.32
CA TRP A 57 11.44 -1.74 -15.11
C TRP A 57 11.28 -0.44 -14.31
N ILE A 58 12.36 0.35 -14.18
CA ILE A 58 12.34 1.66 -13.52
C ILE A 58 11.39 2.59 -14.25
N GLU A 59 11.49 2.63 -15.58
CA GLU A 59 10.63 3.45 -16.45
C GLU A 59 9.16 3.11 -16.27
N LYS A 60 8.81 1.83 -16.34
CA LYS A 60 7.43 1.36 -16.11
C LYS A 60 6.92 1.75 -14.72
N LYS A 61 7.76 1.67 -13.68
CA LYS A 61 7.40 2.12 -12.34
C LYS A 61 7.20 3.62 -12.23
N MET A 62 8.04 4.40 -12.91
CA MET A 62 7.90 5.86 -12.94
C MET A 62 6.67 6.32 -13.72
N GLU A 63 6.33 5.64 -14.82
CA GLU A 63 5.09 5.90 -15.54
C GLU A 63 3.87 5.65 -14.66
N LEU A 64 3.86 4.51 -13.96
CA LEU A 64 2.82 4.20 -12.99
C LEU A 64 2.70 5.32 -11.94
N PHE A 65 3.82 5.77 -11.35
CA PHE A 65 3.83 6.86 -10.37
C PHE A 65 3.51 8.24 -10.97
N ALA A 66 3.86 8.50 -12.23
CA ALA A 66 3.49 9.77 -12.88
C ALA A 66 1.97 9.89 -13.07
N GLN A 67 1.30 8.78 -13.27
CA GLN A 67 -0.16 8.71 -13.33
C GLN A 67 -0.80 8.85 -11.93
N THR A 68 -0.04 8.54 -10.86
CA THR A 68 -0.51 8.55 -9.44
C THR A 68 -0.16 9.82 -8.67
N ARG A 69 0.11 10.92 -9.34
CA ARG A 69 0.45 12.23 -8.71
C ARG A 69 -0.55 12.74 -7.66
N ALA A 70 -1.69 12.06 -7.50
CA ALA A 70 -2.74 12.42 -6.56
C ALA A 70 -2.47 12.01 -5.09
N ILE A 71 -1.49 11.14 -4.80
CA ILE A 71 -1.32 10.56 -3.45
C ILE A 71 -0.47 11.43 -2.50
N GLU A 72 0.30 12.39 -3.01
CA GLU A 72 1.16 13.26 -2.17
C GLU A 72 0.50 14.55 -1.69
N LYS A 73 -0.74 14.84 -2.08
CA LYS A 73 -1.48 15.94 -1.47
C LYS A 73 -1.99 15.49 -0.11
N GLU A 74 -1.64 16.22 0.95
CA GLU A 74 -2.38 16.11 2.21
C GLU A 74 -3.87 16.24 1.89
N GLU A 75 -4.62 15.17 2.09
CA GLU A 75 -6.06 15.20 1.90
C GLU A 75 -6.65 16.06 3.00
N HIS A 76 -7.16 17.22 2.63
CA HIS A 76 -8.02 18.02 3.48
C HIS A 76 -9.47 17.58 3.27
N PHE A 77 -10.08 17.10 4.33
CA PHE A 77 -11.47 16.64 4.32
C PHE A 77 -12.44 17.81 4.49
N ILE A 78 -12.60 18.58 3.43
CA ILE A 78 -13.46 19.77 3.41
C ILE A 78 -14.92 19.34 3.14
N SER A 79 -15.88 20.00 3.79
CA SER A 79 -17.30 19.75 3.54
C SER A 79 -17.66 20.00 2.08
N GLY A 80 -18.26 19.00 1.41
CA GLY A 80 -18.52 18.98 -0.02
C GLY A 80 -17.46 18.28 -0.86
N SER A 81 -16.27 18.00 -0.33
CA SER A 81 -15.29 17.15 -1.00
C SER A 81 -15.72 15.67 -1.00
N THR A 82 -15.07 14.87 -1.82
CA THR A 82 -15.34 13.43 -1.90
C THR A 82 -14.13 12.62 -1.46
N THR A 83 -14.39 11.46 -0.88
CA THR A 83 -13.39 10.45 -0.58
C THR A 83 -13.90 9.07 -1.03
N ARG A 84 -13.07 8.04 -0.91
CA ARG A 84 -13.48 6.66 -1.22
C ARG A 84 -13.29 5.78 0.01
N ILE A 85 -14.24 4.88 0.24
CA ILE A 85 -14.16 3.82 1.25
C ILE A 85 -14.60 2.53 0.60
N LEU A 86 -13.73 1.51 0.62
CA LEU A 86 -14.00 0.18 0.04
C LEU A 86 -14.51 0.24 -1.40
N GLY A 87 -13.95 1.16 -2.19
CA GLY A 87 -14.33 1.38 -3.58
C GLY A 87 -15.54 2.30 -3.79
N GLN A 88 -16.31 2.59 -2.75
CA GLN A 88 -17.47 3.50 -2.83
C GLN A 88 -17.04 4.95 -2.69
N GLN A 89 -17.54 5.81 -3.56
CA GLN A 89 -17.31 7.25 -3.45
C GLN A 89 -18.32 7.85 -2.48
N LEU A 90 -17.81 8.60 -1.49
CA LEU A 90 -18.60 9.24 -0.45
C LEU A 90 -18.38 10.75 -0.47
N MET A 91 -19.44 11.52 -0.28
CA MET A 91 -19.36 12.97 -0.06
C MET A 91 -19.16 13.24 1.43
N ILE A 92 -18.21 14.12 1.76
CA ILE A 92 -17.97 14.53 3.15
C ILE A 92 -18.90 15.69 3.51
N ARG A 93 -19.57 15.60 4.64
CA ARG A 93 -20.40 16.65 5.22
C ARG A 93 -19.97 16.91 6.66
N VAL A 94 -19.26 18.00 6.89
CA VAL A 94 -18.92 18.45 8.24
C VAL A 94 -20.09 19.23 8.84
N ARG A 95 -20.48 18.88 10.06
CA ARG A 95 -21.56 19.52 10.81
C ARG A 95 -21.10 19.89 12.20
N GLU A 96 -21.47 21.07 12.66
CA GLU A 96 -21.22 21.49 14.02
C GLU A 96 -21.98 20.61 15.01
N SER A 97 -21.30 20.18 16.05
CA SER A 97 -21.86 19.35 17.11
C SER A 97 -21.00 19.44 18.36
N PRO A 98 -21.56 19.46 19.57
CA PRO A 98 -20.77 19.44 20.80
C PRO A 98 -20.01 18.12 21.01
N LYS A 99 -20.39 17.05 20.31
CA LYS A 99 -19.74 15.73 20.38
C LYS A 99 -19.05 15.38 19.07
N LYS A 100 -17.88 14.74 19.17
CA LYS A 100 -17.14 14.22 18.02
C LYS A 100 -17.59 12.80 17.69
N PHE A 101 -18.16 12.61 16.50
CA PHE A 101 -18.44 11.29 15.95
C PHE A 101 -18.53 11.37 14.42
N ILE A 102 -18.41 10.22 13.77
CA ILE A 102 -18.52 10.10 12.31
C ILE A 102 -19.48 8.95 12.03
N ILE A 103 -20.40 9.17 11.11
CA ILE A 103 -21.33 8.15 10.60
C ILE A 103 -21.31 8.18 9.09
N GLN A 104 -21.44 6.99 8.50
CA GLN A 104 -21.66 6.83 7.07
C GLN A 104 -23.13 6.49 6.85
N GLU A 105 -23.81 7.29 6.07
CA GLU A 105 -25.17 7.04 5.60
C GLU A 105 -25.19 7.11 4.08
N ASP A 106 -25.56 6.03 3.44
CA ASP A 106 -25.56 5.91 1.97
C ASP A 106 -24.20 6.33 1.35
N SER A 107 -24.22 7.39 0.55
CA SER A 107 -23.03 7.95 -0.11
C SER A 107 -22.48 9.20 0.60
N VAL A 108 -22.82 9.40 1.86
CA VAL A 108 -22.37 10.56 2.64
C VAL A 108 -21.65 10.12 3.91
N LEU A 109 -20.50 10.75 4.14
CA LEU A 109 -19.76 10.65 5.40
C LEU A 109 -20.02 11.93 6.22
N PHE A 110 -20.88 11.82 7.21
CA PHE A 110 -21.16 12.90 8.15
C PHE A 110 -20.10 12.95 9.24
N VAL A 111 -19.47 14.10 9.40
CA VAL A 111 -18.46 14.39 10.41
C VAL A 111 -19.04 15.40 11.38
N PHE A 112 -19.39 14.97 12.58
CA PHE A 112 -19.89 15.83 13.65
C PHE A 112 -18.72 16.24 14.55
N THR A 113 -18.55 17.56 14.75
CA THR A 113 -17.40 18.09 15.47
C THR A 113 -17.69 19.49 16.04
N PRO A 114 -17.14 19.85 17.22
CA PRO A 114 -17.14 21.23 17.71
C PRO A 114 -15.98 22.06 17.11
N GLU A 115 -15.09 21.42 16.33
CA GLU A 115 -13.88 22.06 15.80
C GLU A 115 -14.19 22.86 14.54
N THR A 116 -13.58 24.05 14.46
CA THR A 116 -13.55 24.89 13.24
C THR A 116 -12.21 24.85 12.53
N ASP A 117 -11.17 24.36 13.22
CA ASP A 117 -9.82 24.20 12.68
C ASP A 117 -9.76 22.97 11.76
N GLN A 118 -9.35 23.17 10.49
CA GLN A 118 -9.31 22.12 9.49
C GLN A 118 -8.34 21.00 9.87
N GLN A 119 -7.19 21.30 10.49
CA GLN A 119 -6.24 20.26 10.89
C GLN A 119 -6.80 19.33 11.97
N LYS A 120 -7.62 19.88 12.88
CA LYS A 120 -8.30 19.07 13.91
C LYS A 120 -9.42 18.22 13.32
N ILE A 121 -10.13 18.73 12.31
CA ILE A 121 -11.14 17.97 11.55
C ILE A 121 -10.45 16.82 10.80
N ASP A 122 -9.36 17.10 10.10
CA ASP A 122 -8.58 16.10 9.38
C ASP A 122 -8.03 15.02 10.34
N ALA A 123 -7.54 15.41 11.50
CA ALA A 123 -7.07 14.48 12.52
C ALA A 123 -8.21 13.58 13.05
N GLN A 124 -9.41 14.13 13.28
CA GLN A 124 -10.59 13.36 13.69
C GLN A 124 -10.94 12.30 12.62
N ILE A 125 -10.98 12.69 11.35
CA ILE A 125 -11.30 11.79 10.23
C ILE A 125 -10.22 10.73 10.07
N ASN A 126 -8.94 11.11 10.11
CA ASN A 126 -7.82 10.17 10.00
C ASN A 126 -7.83 9.12 11.14
N ASN A 127 -8.15 9.52 12.37
CA ASN A 127 -8.23 8.62 13.51
C ASN A 127 -9.41 7.63 13.35
N TRP A 128 -10.57 8.14 12.97
CA TRP A 128 -11.74 7.30 12.69
C TRP A 128 -11.44 6.32 11.54
N TRP A 129 -10.86 6.80 10.46
CA TRP A 129 -10.46 6.01 9.31
C TRP A 129 -9.53 4.86 9.69
N GLN A 130 -8.47 5.17 10.45
CA GLN A 130 -7.50 4.18 10.90
C GLN A 130 -8.15 3.09 11.75
N HIS A 131 -9.08 3.48 12.64
CA HIS A 131 -9.81 2.55 13.48
C HIS A 131 -10.74 1.66 12.65
N THR A 132 -11.55 2.25 11.79
CA THR A 132 -12.54 1.52 10.98
C THR A 132 -11.84 0.62 9.95
N ALA A 133 -10.78 1.10 9.30
CA ALA A 133 -9.94 0.29 8.40
C ALA A 133 -9.35 -0.92 9.13
N LYS A 134 -8.84 -0.74 10.35
CA LYS A 134 -8.29 -1.83 11.15
C LYS A 134 -9.33 -2.89 11.48
N GLN A 135 -10.54 -2.47 11.87
CA GLN A 135 -11.65 -3.38 12.15
C GLN A 135 -12.02 -4.19 10.91
N HIS A 136 -12.27 -3.50 9.79
CA HIS A 136 -12.65 -4.15 8.54
C HIS A 136 -11.57 -5.11 8.01
N PHE A 137 -10.31 -4.69 8.06
CA PHE A 137 -9.21 -5.56 7.63
C PHE A 137 -9.05 -6.79 8.53
N GLN A 138 -9.29 -6.65 9.85
CA GLN A 138 -9.29 -7.80 10.76
C GLN A 138 -10.43 -8.76 10.44
N GLU A 139 -11.64 -8.27 10.16
CA GLU A 139 -12.78 -9.10 9.72
C GLU A 139 -12.46 -9.88 8.45
N VAL A 140 -11.76 -9.27 7.49
CA VAL A 140 -11.31 -9.97 6.28
C VAL A 140 -10.25 -11.02 6.61
N VAL A 141 -9.29 -10.71 7.50
CA VAL A 141 -8.30 -11.67 7.99
C VAL A 141 -9.00 -12.86 8.66
N ASP A 142 -9.95 -12.61 9.56
CA ASP A 142 -10.69 -13.64 10.28
C ASP A 142 -11.44 -14.57 9.32
N ARG A 143 -12.08 -13.99 8.31
CA ARG A 143 -12.78 -14.76 7.25
C ARG A 143 -11.83 -15.63 6.42
N LEU A 144 -10.65 -15.14 6.08
CA LEU A 144 -9.66 -15.86 5.28
C LEU A 144 -8.71 -16.75 6.11
N TYR A 145 -8.77 -16.64 7.43
CA TYR A 145 -7.84 -17.35 8.32
C TYR A 145 -7.87 -18.86 8.17
N HIS A 146 -9.03 -19.47 7.88
CA HIS A 146 -9.15 -20.91 7.67
C HIS A 146 -8.19 -21.44 6.60
N ILE A 147 -7.75 -20.60 5.65
CA ILE A 147 -6.81 -20.95 4.58
C ILE A 147 -5.44 -21.31 5.14
N ILE A 148 -4.96 -20.54 6.14
CA ILE A 148 -3.62 -20.73 6.73
C ILE A 148 -3.67 -21.43 8.09
N GLY A 149 -4.78 -21.37 8.80
CA GLY A 149 -4.95 -21.96 10.13
C GLY A 149 -4.72 -23.47 10.18
N LYS A 150 -5.09 -24.17 9.10
CA LYS A 150 -4.82 -25.61 8.92
C LYS A 150 -3.34 -26.00 8.93
N TYR A 151 -2.42 -25.04 8.72
CA TYR A 151 -0.98 -25.23 8.78
C TYR A 151 -0.38 -24.86 10.15
N GLY A 152 -1.21 -24.70 11.19
CA GLY A 152 -0.77 -24.37 12.54
C GLY A 152 -0.36 -22.92 12.77
N ILE A 153 -0.64 -22.03 11.80
CA ILE A 153 -0.41 -20.59 11.93
C ILE A 153 -1.46 -20.02 12.89
N LYS A 154 -1.04 -19.27 13.90
CA LYS A 154 -1.98 -18.55 14.79
C LYS A 154 -2.66 -17.40 14.02
N LEU A 155 -3.89 -17.05 14.43
CA LEU A 155 -4.62 -15.92 13.85
C LEU A 155 -3.77 -14.64 13.95
N PRO A 156 -3.40 -14.01 12.80
CA PRO A 156 -2.59 -12.80 12.81
C PRO A 156 -3.41 -11.57 13.22
N SER A 157 -2.76 -10.64 13.90
CA SER A 157 -3.35 -9.32 14.17
C SER A 157 -3.02 -8.31 13.05
N VAL A 158 -3.96 -7.40 12.80
CA VAL A 158 -3.78 -6.33 11.79
C VAL A 158 -3.22 -5.07 12.44
N CYS A 159 -2.27 -4.44 11.75
CA CYS A 159 -1.78 -3.10 12.04
C CYS A 159 -1.90 -2.23 10.78
N VAL A 160 -2.56 -1.08 10.89
CA VAL A 160 -2.72 -0.13 9.79
C VAL A 160 -1.65 0.94 9.89
N LYS A 161 -0.95 1.22 8.77
CA LYS A 161 0.14 2.21 8.70
C LYS A 161 0.09 2.95 7.37
N LYS A 162 0.46 4.23 7.36
CA LYS A 162 0.75 4.94 6.10
C LYS A 162 2.05 4.39 5.52
N MET A 163 1.97 3.81 4.32
CA MET A 163 3.12 3.22 3.61
C MET A 163 3.22 3.82 2.22
N THR A 164 4.44 4.15 1.78
CA THR A 164 4.67 4.82 0.49
C THR A 164 4.84 3.87 -0.70
N THR A 165 5.22 2.62 -0.45
CA THR A 165 5.63 1.69 -1.55
C THR A 165 4.99 0.31 -1.49
N LEU A 166 4.22 0.01 -0.45
CA LEU A 166 3.63 -1.31 -0.23
C LEU A 166 2.16 -1.18 0.16
N TRP A 167 1.35 -2.14 -0.27
CA TRP A 167 -0.03 -2.30 0.18
C TRP A 167 -0.12 -3.09 1.50
N GLY A 168 0.83 -4.00 1.71
CA GLY A 168 0.91 -4.81 2.90
C GLY A 168 2.33 -5.29 3.20
N SER A 169 2.51 -5.90 4.36
CA SER A 169 3.69 -6.68 4.71
C SER A 169 3.38 -7.67 5.85
N CYS A 170 3.85 -8.90 5.70
CA CYS A 170 3.75 -9.93 6.72
C CYS A 170 4.95 -9.87 7.68
N SER A 171 4.66 -9.97 8.99
CA SER A 171 5.66 -10.14 10.05
C SER A 171 5.43 -11.45 10.78
N ARG A 172 6.08 -12.51 10.33
CA ARG A 172 5.99 -13.86 10.96
C ARG A 172 6.39 -13.83 12.42
N LYS A 173 7.49 -13.15 12.75
CA LYS A 173 8.05 -13.08 14.11
C LYS A 173 7.06 -12.50 15.12
N SER A 174 6.28 -11.52 14.73
CA SER A 174 5.30 -10.85 15.60
C SER A 174 3.85 -11.30 15.36
N ASN A 175 3.65 -12.28 14.47
CA ASN A 175 2.34 -12.77 14.04
C ASN A 175 1.37 -11.64 13.64
N LYS A 176 1.85 -10.72 12.77
CA LYS A 176 1.12 -9.51 12.36
C LYS A 176 1.16 -9.32 10.86
N ILE A 177 0.07 -8.75 10.35
CA ILE A 177 0.00 -8.18 9.01
C ILE A 177 -0.06 -6.66 9.15
N ASN A 178 0.85 -5.95 8.49
CA ASN A 178 0.76 -4.51 8.35
C ASN A 178 0.07 -4.21 7.02
N LEU A 179 -0.97 -3.39 7.03
CA LEU A 179 -1.71 -2.97 5.84
C LEU A 179 -1.62 -1.46 5.67
N ASN A 180 -1.58 -1.02 4.41
CA ASN A 180 -1.51 0.39 4.11
C ASN A 180 -2.83 1.09 4.45
N PHE A 181 -2.73 2.25 5.11
CA PHE A 181 -3.85 3.12 5.44
C PHE A 181 -4.73 3.43 4.20
N TYR A 182 -4.09 3.69 3.05
CA TYR A 182 -4.79 4.01 1.81
C TYR A 182 -5.46 2.79 1.15
N LEU A 183 -5.12 1.57 1.54
CA LEU A 183 -5.79 0.36 1.05
C LEU A 183 -7.29 0.35 1.40
N TYR A 184 -7.71 1.09 2.43
CA TYR A 184 -9.13 1.20 2.79
C TYR A 184 -9.96 1.97 1.75
N LYS A 185 -9.32 2.69 0.83
CA LYS A 185 -9.98 3.31 -0.33
C LYS A 185 -10.26 2.32 -1.46
N ALA A 186 -9.46 1.24 -1.54
CA ALA A 186 -9.58 0.24 -2.59
C ALA A 186 -10.88 -0.56 -2.47
N SER A 187 -11.31 -1.14 -3.57
CA SER A 187 -12.48 -2.03 -3.59
C SER A 187 -12.26 -3.28 -2.72
N VAL A 188 -13.36 -3.83 -2.20
CA VAL A 188 -13.30 -5.03 -1.33
C VAL A 188 -12.50 -6.18 -1.97
N PRO A 189 -12.67 -6.53 -3.26
CA PRO A 189 -11.86 -7.58 -3.89
C PRO A 189 -10.35 -7.29 -3.86
N CYS A 190 -9.95 -6.01 -4.00
CA CYS A 190 -8.55 -5.60 -3.93
C CYS A 190 -8.01 -5.75 -2.50
N VAL A 191 -8.79 -5.38 -1.48
CA VAL A 191 -8.44 -5.56 -0.06
C VAL A 191 -8.25 -7.05 0.26
N GLU A 192 -9.19 -7.90 -0.17
CA GLU A 192 -9.10 -9.36 0.02
C GLU A 192 -7.85 -9.95 -0.61
N TYR A 193 -7.51 -9.50 -1.84
CA TYR A 193 -6.30 -9.94 -2.52
C TYR A 193 -5.04 -9.59 -1.72
N VAL A 194 -4.91 -8.35 -1.26
CA VAL A 194 -3.73 -7.94 -0.47
C VAL A 194 -3.65 -8.74 0.82
N ILE A 195 -4.77 -8.94 1.51
CA ILE A 195 -4.79 -9.71 2.76
C ILE A 195 -4.39 -11.17 2.51
N LEU A 196 -4.95 -11.84 1.50
CA LEU A 196 -4.56 -13.21 1.17
C LEU A 196 -3.09 -13.30 0.77
N HIS A 197 -2.57 -12.32 0.03
CA HIS A 197 -1.15 -12.21 -0.31
C HIS A 197 -0.26 -12.18 0.94
N GLU A 198 -0.61 -11.36 1.93
CA GLU A 198 0.14 -11.27 3.18
C GLU A 198 -0.03 -12.52 4.07
N LEU A 199 -1.21 -13.15 4.04
CA LEU A 199 -1.44 -14.43 4.72
C LEU A 199 -0.58 -15.54 4.10
N ALA A 200 -0.44 -15.58 2.77
CA ALA A 200 0.41 -16.56 2.09
C ALA A 200 1.89 -16.43 2.51
N HIS A 201 2.34 -15.24 2.88
CA HIS A 201 3.70 -15.03 3.38
C HIS A 201 3.98 -15.68 4.74
N PHE A 202 2.99 -16.13 5.49
CA PHE A 202 3.23 -16.97 6.67
C PHE A 202 3.77 -18.35 6.29
N LEU A 203 3.44 -18.84 5.10
CA LEU A 203 3.88 -20.15 4.57
C LEU A 203 5.09 -19.98 3.64
N TYR A 204 5.05 -19.00 2.75
CA TYR A 204 6.03 -18.79 1.69
C TYR A 204 6.75 -17.46 1.86
N SER A 205 8.07 -17.47 2.02
CA SER A 205 8.89 -16.26 2.20
C SER A 205 9.08 -15.45 0.92
N TYR A 206 9.00 -16.13 -0.22
CA TYR A 206 9.33 -15.58 -1.54
C TYR A 206 8.17 -15.81 -2.49
N HIS A 207 8.05 -14.93 -3.49
CA HIS A 207 7.08 -15.04 -4.58
C HIS A 207 7.56 -16.05 -5.63
N ASN A 208 7.71 -17.32 -5.23
CA ASN A 208 8.04 -18.44 -6.09
C ASN A 208 6.79 -19.08 -6.69
N LYS A 209 6.97 -20.18 -7.43
CA LYS A 209 5.85 -20.93 -8.04
C LYS A 209 4.83 -21.37 -6.98
N ASP A 210 5.30 -21.95 -5.86
CA ASP A 210 4.40 -22.46 -4.81
C ASP A 210 3.54 -21.36 -4.18
N PHE A 211 4.11 -20.15 -4.02
CA PHE A 211 3.37 -18.97 -3.56
C PHE A 211 2.23 -18.60 -4.52
N TYR A 212 2.52 -18.56 -5.83
CA TYR A 212 1.49 -18.22 -6.82
C TYR A 212 0.48 -19.33 -7.03
N ASP A 213 0.90 -20.59 -6.97
CA ASP A 213 0.00 -21.74 -7.00
C ASP A 213 -0.99 -21.70 -5.81
N PHE A 214 -0.47 -21.36 -4.61
CA PHE A 214 -1.31 -21.18 -3.43
C PHE A 214 -2.35 -20.07 -3.62
N LEU A 215 -1.95 -18.91 -4.14
CA LEU A 215 -2.90 -17.83 -4.45
C LEU A 215 -3.95 -18.29 -5.46
N THR A 216 -3.54 -18.97 -6.52
CA THR A 216 -4.45 -19.45 -7.58
C THR A 216 -5.47 -20.46 -7.06
N ILE A 217 -5.08 -21.35 -6.13
CA ILE A 217 -5.97 -22.33 -5.50
C ILE A 217 -7.03 -21.63 -4.63
N HIS A 218 -6.64 -20.60 -3.86
CA HIS A 218 -7.51 -19.98 -2.88
C HIS A 218 -8.22 -18.71 -3.37
N MET A 219 -7.75 -18.11 -4.46
CA MET A 219 -8.33 -16.93 -5.12
C MET A 219 -7.98 -16.98 -6.62
N PRO A 220 -8.71 -17.75 -7.42
CA PRO A 220 -8.41 -17.99 -8.84
C PRO A 220 -8.31 -16.69 -9.66
N ASP A 221 -9.03 -15.65 -9.27
CA ASP A 221 -9.08 -14.31 -9.90
C ASP A 221 -8.07 -13.31 -9.33
N TRP A 222 -7.07 -13.77 -8.53
CA TRP A 222 -6.11 -12.89 -7.86
C TRP A 222 -5.35 -11.96 -8.82
N GLN A 223 -5.09 -12.41 -10.06
CA GLN A 223 -4.38 -11.59 -11.05
C GLN A 223 -5.23 -10.41 -11.52
N ASP A 224 -6.53 -10.61 -11.67
CA ASP A 224 -7.44 -9.55 -12.09
C ASP A 224 -7.68 -8.55 -10.93
N ARG A 225 -7.80 -9.04 -9.69
CA ARG A 225 -7.86 -8.18 -8.50
C ARG A 225 -6.59 -7.35 -8.34
N LYS A 226 -5.43 -7.94 -8.62
CA LYS A 226 -4.15 -7.22 -8.62
C LYS A 226 -4.11 -6.12 -9.69
N LYS A 227 -4.56 -6.43 -10.92
CA LYS A 227 -4.65 -5.43 -12.01
C LYS A 227 -5.62 -4.31 -11.65
N GLN A 228 -6.77 -4.67 -11.05
CA GLN A 228 -7.75 -3.69 -10.56
C GLN A 228 -7.15 -2.79 -9.50
N LEU A 229 -6.42 -3.33 -8.52
CA LEU A 229 -5.74 -2.55 -7.49
C LEU A 229 -4.71 -1.59 -8.10
N ASP A 230 -3.89 -2.07 -9.05
CA ASP A 230 -2.92 -1.25 -9.77
C ASP A 230 -3.63 -0.11 -10.54
N TYR A 231 -4.80 -0.37 -11.13
CA TYR A 231 -5.62 0.63 -11.83
C TYR A 231 -6.26 1.63 -10.85
N GLU A 232 -6.86 1.18 -9.75
CA GLU A 232 -7.45 2.04 -8.73
C GLU A 232 -6.38 2.96 -8.12
N PHE A 233 -5.17 2.44 -7.90
CA PHE A 233 -4.03 3.23 -7.45
C PHE A 233 -3.67 4.37 -8.44
N VAL A 234 -3.73 4.10 -9.75
CA VAL A 234 -3.54 5.13 -10.78
C VAL A 234 -4.60 6.22 -10.71
N LEU A 235 -5.84 5.87 -10.35
CA LEU A 235 -6.95 6.81 -10.18
C LEU A 235 -6.88 7.63 -8.87
N GLY A 236 -5.88 7.40 -8.03
CA GLY A 236 -5.64 8.18 -6.81
C GLY A 236 -6.42 7.71 -5.58
N ILE A 237 -6.56 6.38 -5.42
CA ILE A 237 -7.03 5.81 -4.14
C ILE A 237 -6.02 6.01 -3.02
#